data_8b1cd8a56eb8ebc3e851b7eb26aff679
#
_entry.id   8b1cd8a56eb8ebc3e851b7eb26aff679
#
_cell.length_a   1.000
_cell.length_b   1.000
_cell.length_c   1.000
_cell.angle_alpha   90.00
_cell.angle_beta   90.00
_cell.angle_gamma   90.00
#
_symmetry.space_group_name_H-M   'P 1'
#
loop_
_entity.id
_entity.type
_entity.pdbx_description
1 polymer ?
#
loop_
_entity_poly.entity_id
_entity_poly.type
_entity_poly.pdbx_seq_one_letter_code
_entity_poly.pdbx_strand_id
1 'polypeptide(L)'
;MGKKNILFLLLISCSTAFSQGLQNVQEPVFKAGENLSYRLRYGFITAAEASIKVFETETKFDNRPVYHLLAEGRTAGSFNVFYKVKNRYDSYIDKETLRPYLYTENIREANYRRSDKVRFYQDEKKVVSNKGTFKGNGQTFDVVSAYFFARSLDISTLKQGDKFNMDYFLGDGISKLEVQFVGRERIKTALGTFNCIKFSPSIQPGRIFRKDSKLYLWITDDANRIPVKAHVEILVGAVTLELKAADGLKYPLGLVK
;
A
#
# COMPACT_ATOMS: atom_id res chain seq x y z
N MET A 1 -68.52 -3.30 -24.14
CA MET A 1 -67.24 -4.03 -24.36
C MET A 1 -66.07 -3.14 -23.92
N GLY A 2 -65.62 -3.29 -22.69
CA GLY A 2 -64.60 -2.46 -22.09
C GLY A 2 -63.22 -3.09 -22.23
N LYS A 3 -62.28 -2.33 -22.79
CA LYS A 3 -60.86 -2.73 -22.84
C LYS A 3 -60.19 -2.40 -21.52
N LYS A 4 -59.73 -3.42 -20.78
CA LYS A 4 -58.85 -3.27 -19.59
C LYS A 4 -57.42 -3.02 -20.04
N ASN A 5 -56.91 -1.82 -19.77
CA ASN A 5 -55.47 -1.53 -19.88
C ASN A 5 -54.75 -2.02 -18.62
N ILE A 6 -53.91 -3.04 -18.78
CA ILE A 6 -52.99 -3.53 -17.73
C ILE A 6 -51.72 -2.67 -17.83
N LEU A 7 -51.52 -1.79 -16.87
CA LEU A 7 -50.32 -0.99 -16.71
C LEU A 7 -49.26 -1.85 -16.02
N PHE A 8 -48.23 -2.26 -16.74
CA PHE A 8 -47.10 -3.03 -16.22
C PHE A 8 -46.12 -2.04 -15.56
N LEU A 9 -46.14 -1.94 -14.24
CA LEU A 9 -45.18 -1.15 -13.48
C LEU A 9 -43.85 -1.92 -13.42
N LEU A 10 -42.88 -1.51 -14.22
CA LEU A 10 -41.51 -1.96 -14.14
C LEU A 10 -40.84 -1.27 -12.92
N LEU A 11 -40.70 -2.00 -11.81
CA LEU A 11 -39.88 -1.63 -10.69
C LEU A 11 -38.40 -1.78 -11.08
N ILE A 12 -37.79 -0.69 -11.52
CA ILE A 12 -36.34 -0.59 -11.65
C ILE A 12 -35.75 -0.53 -10.22
N SER A 13 -35.32 -1.65 -9.69
CA SER A 13 -34.52 -1.70 -8.48
C SER A 13 -33.14 -1.12 -8.79
N CYS A 14 -32.97 0.17 -8.51
CA CYS A 14 -31.69 0.84 -8.52
C CYS A 14 -30.88 0.28 -7.35
N SER A 15 -30.02 -0.70 -7.61
CA SER A 15 -29.03 -1.20 -6.63
C SER A 15 -28.01 -0.10 -6.43
N THR A 16 -28.22 0.76 -5.43
CA THR A 16 -27.18 1.65 -4.94
C THR A 16 -26.08 0.78 -4.33
N ALA A 17 -25.00 0.62 -5.06
CA ALA A 17 -23.76 0.07 -4.50
C ALA A 17 -23.31 1.03 -3.37
N PHE A 18 -23.69 0.73 -2.15
CA PHE A 18 -23.08 1.36 -0.98
C PHE A 18 -21.61 0.97 -0.99
N SER A 19 -20.74 1.91 -1.28
CA SER A 19 -19.34 1.83 -0.90
C SER A 19 -19.32 1.70 0.62
N GLN A 20 -19.21 0.46 1.12
CA GLN A 20 -19.01 0.23 2.55
C GLN A 20 -17.70 0.93 2.93
N GLY A 21 -17.82 1.96 3.78
CA GLY A 21 -16.65 2.60 4.37
C GLY A 21 -15.80 1.51 5.04
N LEU A 22 -14.51 1.49 4.70
CA LEU A 22 -13.54 0.55 5.27
C LEU A 22 -13.60 0.66 6.80
N GLN A 23 -13.94 -0.41 7.48
CA GLN A 23 -13.97 -0.44 8.94
C GLN A 23 -12.53 -0.50 9.44
N ASN A 24 -12.17 0.39 10.37
CA ASN A 24 -10.90 0.32 11.08
C ASN A 24 -10.83 -0.99 11.87
N VAL A 25 -9.70 -1.68 11.75
CA VAL A 25 -9.44 -2.86 12.59
C VAL A 25 -9.10 -2.36 14.00
N GLN A 26 -9.59 -3.07 15.01
CA GLN A 26 -9.39 -2.68 16.43
C GLN A 26 -7.93 -2.77 16.86
N GLU A 27 -7.11 -3.59 16.19
CA GLU A 27 -5.68 -3.74 16.48
C GLU A 27 -4.83 -3.83 15.22
N PRO A 28 -3.61 -3.21 15.21
CA PRO A 28 -2.65 -3.41 14.13
C PRO A 28 -2.23 -4.87 13.99
N VAL A 29 -2.14 -5.37 12.76
CA VAL A 29 -1.65 -6.74 12.45
C VAL A 29 -0.13 -6.87 12.49
N PHE A 30 0.57 -5.82 12.91
CA PHE A 30 2.03 -5.72 13.03
C PHE A 30 2.41 -5.20 14.42
N LYS A 31 3.69 -5.23 14.75
CA LYS A 31 4.26 -4.67 15.98
C LYS A 31 5.63 -4.04 15.73
N ALA A 32 6.11 -3.25 16.66
CA ALA A 32 7.48 -2.79 16.66
C ALA A 32 8.47 -3.96 16.66
N GLY A 33 9.55 -3.83 15.89
CA GLY A 33 10.51 -4.90 15.62
C GLY A 33 10.23 -5.67 14.33
N GLU A 34 9.07 -5.49 13.67
CA GLU A 34 8.82 -6.09 12.36
C GLU A 34 9.83 -5.56 11.34
N ASN A 35 10.46 -6.47 10.61
CA ASN A 35 11.41 -6.18 9.54
C ASN A 35 11.18 -7.11 8.36
N LEU A 36 10.69 -6.56 7.26
CA LEU A 36 10.45 -7.26 6.01
C LEU A 36 11.53 -6.88 5.01
N SER A 37 12.25 -7.85 4.46
CA SER A 37 13.29 -7.65 3.46
C SER A 37 12.88 -8.25 2.13
N TYR A 38 13.14 -7.50 1.06
CA TYR A 38 12.73 -7.84 -0.29
C TYR A 38 13.89 -7.77 -1.27
N ARG A 39 13.79 -8.56 -2.35
CA ARG A 39 14.59 -8.35 -3.55
C ARG A 39 13.68 -7.94 -4.71
N LEU A 40 14.15 -7.00 -5.50
CA LEU A 40 13.51 -6.59 -6.75
C LEU A 40 14.27 -7.23 -7.92
N ARG A 41 13.52 -7.90 -8.79
CA ARG A 41 14.07 -8.58 -9.96
C ARG A 41 13.55 -7.90 -11.23
N TYR A 42 14.46 -7.71 -12.16
CA TYR A 42 14.13 -7.38 -13.55
C TYR A 42 14.49 -8.61 -14.39
N GLY A 43 13.48 -9.31 -14.88
CA GLY A 43 13.65 -10.65 -15.42
C GLY A 43 14.23 -11.60 -14.36
N PHE A 44 15.38 -12.20 -14.67
CA PHE A 44 16.11 -13.10 -13.77
C PHE A 44 17.21 -12.41 -12.93
N ILE A 45 17.46 -11.13 -13.15
CA ILE A 45 18.54 -10.40 -12.47
C ILE A 45 17.98 -9.69 -11.23
N THR A 46 18.68 -9.77 -10.09
CA THR A 46 18.37 -8.95 -8.92
C THR A 46 18.86 -7.53 -9.17
N ALA A 47 17.92 -6.60 -9.34
CA ALA A 47 18.19 -5.22 -9.66
C ALA A 47 18.29 -4.32 -8.43
N ALA A 48 17.53 -4.62 -7.37
CA ALA A 48 17.51 -3.84 -6.15
C ALA A 48 17.10 -4.70 -4.94
N GLU A 49 17.35 -4.14 -3.76
CA GLU A 49 16.86 -4.61 -2.47
C GLU A 49 16.00 -3.53 -1.83
N ALA A 50 15.00 -3.96 -1.06
CA ALA A 50 14.17 -3.07 -0.26
C ALA A 50 13.91 -3.65 1.12
N SER A 51 13.60 -2.79 2.08
CA SER A 51 13.15 -3.21 3.40
C SER A 51 12.04 -2.31 3.91
N ILE A 52 11.18 -2.88 4.74
CA ILE A 52 10.14 -2.16 5.47
C ILE A 52 10.26 -2.55 6.95
N LYS A 53 10.35 -1.57 7.84
CA LYS A 53 10.59 -1.78 9.26
C LYS A 53 9.62 -0.98 10.11
N VAL A 54 9.26 -1.52 11.27
CA VAL A 54 8.44 -0.86 12.28
C VAL A 54 9.28 -0.66 13.54
N PHE A 55 9.38 0.59 13.98
CA PHE A 55 10.12 0.95 15.20
C PHE A 55 9.17 1.48 16.27
N GLU A 56 9.49 1.16 17.51
CA GLU A 56 9.05 1.92 18.65
C GLU A 56 9.76 3.27 18.68
N THR A 57 9.11 4.32 19.18
CA THR A 57 9.71 5.64 19.32
C THR A 57 9.11 6.39 20.50
N GLU A 58 9.92 7.20 21.17
CA GLU A 58 9.49 8.14 22.22
C GLU A 58 8.80 9.40 21.63
N THR A 59 8.88 9.58 20.31
CA THR A 59 8.23 10.71 19.63
C THR A 59 6.72 10.62 19.79
N LYS A 60 6.11 11.74 20.12
CA LYS A 60 4.65 11.91 20.19
C LYS A 60 4.22 13.05 19.28
N PHE A 61 3.00 12.93 18.75
CA PHE A 61 2.33 14.02 18.05
C PHE A 61 0.99 14.27 18.75
N ASP A 62 0.75 15.52 19.12
CA ASP A 62 -0.46 15.94 19.85
C ASP A 62 -0.70 15.07 21.11
N ASN A 63 0.40 14.77 21.86
CA ASN A 63 0.47 13.87 23.00
C ASN A 63 0.13 12.39 22.72
N ARG A 64 -0.07 12.00 21.48
CA ARG A 64 -0.39 10.61 21.10
C ARG A 64 0.89 9.85 20.71
N PRO A 65 1.03 8.60 21.18
CA PRO A 65 2.17 7.75 20.81
C PRO A 65 2.06 7.32 19.36
N VAL A 66 3.21 7.15 18.71
CA VAL A 66 3.29 6.77 17.31
C VAL A 66 4.23 5.59 17.09
N TYR A 67 4.00 4.85 15.98
CA TYR A 67 5.03 4.02 15.37
C TYR A 67 5.84 4.85 14.39
N HIS A 68 7.13 4.57 14.29
CA HIS A 68 7.97 5.02 13.19
C HIS A 68 8.11 3.89 12.18
N LEU A 69 7.59 4.10 10.99
CA LEU A 69 7.69 3.19 9.85
C LEU A 69 8.79 3.65 8.93
N LEU A 70 9.67 2.75 8.53
CA LEU A 70 10.78 3.03 7.62
C LEU A 70 10.70 2.11 6.41
N ALA A 71 10.62 2.67 5.21
CA ALA A 71 10.81 1.95 3.96
C ALA A 71 12.07 2.45 3.25
N GLU A 72 12.93 1.52 2.83
CA GLU A 72 14.18 1.81 2.13
C GLU A 72 14.30 0.96 0.87
N GLY A 73 14.91 1.53 -0.15
CA GLY A 73 15.21 0.81 -1.39
C GLY A 73 16.57 1.25 -1.97
N ARG A 74 17.33 0.29 -2.46
CA ARG A 74 18.62 0.55 -3.10
C ARG A 74 18.87 -0.41 -4.24
N THR A 75 19.52 0.04 -5.30
CA THR A 75 20.04 -0.86 -6.34
C THR A 75 21.09 -1.81 -5.78
N ALA A 76 21.14 -3.01 -6.34
CA ALA A 76 22.05 -4.07 -5.93
C ALA A 76 22.86 -4.60 -7.13
N GLY A 77 23.97 -5.26 -6.83
CA GLY A 77 24.82 -5.92 -7.83
C GLY A 77 25.30 -4.97 -8.95
N SER A 78 25.31 -5.51 -10.15
CA SER A 78 25.76 -4.77 -11.36
C SER A 78 24.87 -3.58 -11.74
N PHE A 79 23.59 -3.60 -11.35
CA PHE A 79 22.68 -2.46 -11.58
C PHE A 79 23.14 -1.18 -10.89
N ASN A 80 23.83 -1.29 -9.74
CA ASN A 80 24.35 -0.13 -9.02
C ASN A 80 25.41 0.67 -9.81
N VAL A 81 26.05 0.05 -10.80
CA VAL A 81 27.02 0.71 -11.69
C VAL A 81 26.30 1.57 -12.74
N PHE A 82 25.18 1.07 -13.27
CA PHE A 82 24.46 1.72 -14.37
C PHE A 82 23.41 2.73 -13.89
N TYR A 83 22.70 2.39 -12.81
CA TYR A 83 21.63 3.23 -12.30
C TYR A 83 21.55 3.13 -10.78
N LYS A 84 22.16 4.07 -10.08
CA LYS A 84 22.23 4.09 -8.63
C LYS A 84 20.93 4.63 -8.03
N VAL A 85 20.24 3.82 -7.24
CA VAL A 85 19.07 4.20 -6.45
C VAL A 85 19.39 4.07 -4.97
N LYS A 86 19.00 5.06 -4.19
CA LYS A 86 18.98 5.01 -2.72
C LYS A 86 17.82 5.87 -2.24
N ASN A 87 16.69 5.24 -1.98
CA ASN A 87 15.46 5.90 -1.54
C ASN A 87 15.18 5.54 -0.09
N ARG A 88 14.69 6.51 0.66
CA ARG A 88 14.28 6.36 2.05
C ARG A 88 12.99 7.12 2.29
N TYR A 89 12.06 6.46 2.98
CA TYR A 89 10.75 6.96 3.34
C TYR A 89 10.50 6.67 4.81
N ASP A 90 10.23 7.72 5.59
CA ASP A 90 9.90 7.62 7.01
C ASP A 90 8.46 8.11 7.21
N SER A 91 7.64 7.32 7.91
CA SER A 91 6.27 7.70 8.25
C SER A 91 6.05 7.50 9.75
N TYR A 92 5.46 8.48 10.40
CA TYR A 92 5.08 8.44 11.80
C TYR A 92 3.57 8.36 11.89
N ILE A 93 3.06 7.22 12.33
CA ILE A 93 1.63 6.93 12.39
C ILE A 93 1.13 6.77 13.81
N ASP A 94 -0.07 7.22 14.05
CA ASP A 94 -0.78 7.02 15.32
C ASP A 94 -0.91 5.52 15.63
N LYS A 95 -0.61 5.10 16.87
CA LYS A 95 -0.65 3.68 17.24
C LYS A 95 -2.06 3.10 17.27
N GLU A 96 -3.06 3.92 17.48
CA GLU A 96 -4.46 3.50 17.60
C GLU A 96 -5.20 3.59 16.25
N THR A 97 -5.10 4.75 15.59
CA THR A 97 -5.84 5.02 14.36
C THR A 97 -5.10 4.64 13.08
N LEU A 98 -3.77 4.39 13.16
CA LEU A 98 -2.85 4.14 12.06
C LEU A 98 -2.77 5.29 11.04
N ARG A 99 -3.33 6.45 11.35
CA ARG A 99 -3.27 7.64 10.50
C ARG A 99 -1.92 8.33 10.65
N PRO A 100 -1.30 8.79 9.54
CA PRO A 100 -0.02 9.47 9.61
C PRO A 100 -0.13 10.87 10.20
N TYR A 101 0.92 11.28 10.93
CA TYR A 101 1.18 12.64 11.35
C TYR A 101 2.26 13.30 10.53
N LEU A 102 3.31 12.55 10.21
CA LEU A 102 4.48 13.06 9.50
C LEU A 102 5.00 12.00 8.55
N TYR A 103 5.32 12.41 7.35
CA TYR A 103 6.03 11.63 6.35
C TYR A 103 7.21 12.43 5.83
N THR A 104 8.34 11.75 5.63
CA THR A 104 9.48 12.33 4.93
C THR A 104 9.98 11.38 3.86
N GLU A 105 10.43 11.93 2.74
CA GLU A 105 11.08 11.18 1.70
C GLU A 105 12.44 11.77 1.34
N ASN A 106 13.38 10.88 1.04
CA ASN A 106 14.68 11.24 0.48
C ASN A 106 14.97 10.30 -0.68
N ILE A 107 14.77 10.79 -1.89
CA ILE A 107 14.89 10.06 -3.15
C ILE A 107 16.20 10.45 -3.82
N ARG A 108 17.00 9.44 -4.15
CA ARG A 108 18.27 9.59 -4.89
C ARG A 108 18.32 8.52 -5.99
N GLU A 109 18.05 8.92 -7.22
CA GLU A 109 17.97 8.03 -8.38
C GLU A 109 18.81 8.60 -9.52
N ALA A 110 19.95 7.99 -9.79
CA ALA A 110 20.95 8.52 -10.74
C ALA A 110 21.20 10.02 -10.52
N ASN A 111 20.73 10.89 -11.42
CA ASN A 111 20.84 12.34 -11.31
C ASN A 111 19.62 13.02 -10.67
N TYR A 112 18.55 12.25 -10.37
CA TYR A 112 17.36 12.80 -9.75
C TYR A 112 17.50 12.81 -8.22
N ARG A 113 17.15 13.95 -7.62
CA ARG A 113 17.13 14.15 -6.16
C ARG A 113 15.82 14.80 -5.78
N ARG A 114 15.18 14.25 -4.75
CA ARG A 114 13.99 14.84 -4.15
C ARG A 114 14.02 14.62 -2.64
N SER A 115 13.69 15.65 -1.89
CA SER A 115 13.44 15.57 -0.46
C SER A 115 12.17 16.33 -0.15
N ASP A 116 11.26 15.71 0.57
CA ASP A 116 10.01 16.36 1.00
C ASP A 116 9.71 16.00 2.46
N LYS A 117 8.95 16.89 3.10
CA LYS A 117 8.42 16.72 4.44
C LYS A 117 6.95 17.08 4.41
N VAL A 118 6.09 16.11 4.74
CA VAL A 118 4.64 16.22 4.66
C VAL A 118 4.04 16.06 6.05
N ARG A 119 3.30 17.04 6.51
CA ARG A 119 2.57 17.02 7.77
C ARG A 119 1.09 16.82 7.51
N PHE A 120 0.49 15.86 8.22
CA PHE A 120 -0.93 15.56 8.13
C PHE A 120 -1.65 16.10 9.36
N TYR A 121 -2.64 16.94 9.16
CA TYR A 121 -3.57 17.47 10.16
C TYR A 121 -4.93 16.86 9.87
N GLN A 122 -5.12 15.64 10.37
CA GLN A 122 -6.27 14.81 9.98
C GLN A 122 -7.60 15.43 10.42
N ASP A 123 -7.66 15.98 11.64
CA ASP A 123 -8.88 16.60 12.17
C ASP A 123 -9.23 17.92 11.47
N GLU A 124 -8.22 18.65 10.97
CA GLU A 124 -8.39 19.82 10.14
C GLU A 124 -8.60 19.50 8.66
N LYS A 125 -8.55 18.22 8.28
CA LYS A 125 -8.63 17.75 6.88
C LYS A 125 -7.62 18.45 5.98
N LYS A 126 -6.38 18.61 6.48
CA LYS A 126 -5.33 19.40 5.84
C LYS A 126 -4.03 18.59 5.77
N VAL A 127 -3.34 18.72 4.64
CA VAL A 127 -1.99 18.18 4.42
C VAL A 127 -1.08 19.32 4.00
N VAL A 128 0.08 19.43 4.63
CA VAL A 128 1.06 20.49 4.33
C VAL A 128 2.37 19.84 3.91
N SER A 129 2.90 20.24 2.77
CA SER A 129 4.19 19.80 2.24
C SER A 129 5.05 20.99 1.83
N ASN A 130 6.26 20.73 1.35
CA ASN A 130 7.12 21.76 0.75
C ASN A 130 6.49 22.42 -0.50
N LYS A 131 5.42 21.85 -1.05
CA LYS A 131 4.71 22.33 -2.25
C LYS A 131 3.47 23.16 -1.93
N GLY A 132 3.06 23.20 -0.70
CA GLY A 132 1.89 23.96 -0.25
C GLY A 132 0.96 23.21 0.68
N THR A 133 -0.24 23.75 0.81
CA THR A 133 -1.31 23.18 1.64
C THR A 133 -2.39 22.59 0.76
N PHE A 134 -2.81 21.37 1.09
CA PHE A 134 -3.80 20.58 0.34
C PHE A 134 -4.97 20.23 1.26
N LYS A 135 -6.18 20.20 0.69
CA LYS A 135 -7.38 19.77 1.40
C LYS A 135 -7.45 18.23 1.39
N GLY A 136 -7.31 17.62 2.57
CA GLY A 136 -7.52 16.19 2.80
C GLY A 136 -8.98 15.87 3.13
N ASN A 137 -9.23 14.60 3.47
CA ASN A 137 -10.56 14.11 3.89
C ASN A 137 -10.63 13.71 5.38
N GLY A 138 -9.52 13.84 6.13
CA GLY A 138 -9.42 13.40 7.53
C GLY A 138 -8.91 11.96 7.68
N GLN A 139 -8.66 11.29 6.55
CA GLN A 139 -8.05 9.96 6.46
C GLN A 139 -7.14 9.89 5.23
N THR A 140 -6.23 10.85 5.14
CA THR A 140 -5.25 10.94 4.05
C THR A 140 -3.95 10.31 4.51
N PHE A 141 -3.37 9.46 3.68
CA PHE A 141 -2.18 8.67 3.98
C PHE A 141 -0.96 9.16 3.17
N ASP A 142 0.24 8.73 3.55
CA ASP A 142 1.39 8.60 2.65
C ASP A 142 1.49 7.16 2.12
N VAL A 143 2.44 6.90 1.23
CA VAL A 143 2.58 5.58 0.59
C VAL A 143 2.92 4.46 1.58
N VAL A 144 3.63 4.77 2.68
CA VAL A 144 4.03 3.78 3.68
C VAL A 144 2.87 3.52 4.63
N SER A 145 2.25 4.58 5.17
CA SER A 145 1.11 4.46 6.08
C SER A 145 -0.12 3.83 5.41
N ALA A 146 -0.37 4.13 4.11
CA ALA A 146 -1.43 3.50 3.34
C ALA A 146 -1.30 1.97 3.30
N TYR A 147 -0.07 1.47 3.13
CA TYR A 147 0.21 0.03 3.16
C TYR A 147 -0.11 -0.59 4.54
N PHE A 148 0.38 0.01 5.64
CA PHE A 148 0.14 -0.52 6.99
C PHE A 148 -1.32 -0.43 7.41
N PHE A 149 -2.01 0.63 7.01
CA PHE A 149 -3.45 0.76 7.22
C PHE A 149 -4.22 -0.31 6.43
N ALA A 150 -3.91 -0.50 5.14
CA ALA A 150 -4.56 -1.51 4.30
C ALA A 150 -4.38 -2.94 4.83
N ARG A 151 -3.22 -3.28 5.42
CA ARG A 151 -2.99 -4.58 6.09
C ARG A 151 -3.95 -4.81 7.25
N SER A 152 -4.37 -3.75 7.92
CA SER A 152 -5.21 -3.80 9.13
C SER A 152 -6.71 -3.75 8.83
N LEU A 153 -7.12 -3.61 7.55
CA LEU A 153 -8.53 -3.62 7.17
C LEU A 153 -9.16 -5.01 7.30
N ASP A 154 -10.43 -5.05 7.64
CA ASP A 154 -11.21 -6.29 7.54
C ASP A 154 -11.53 -6.59 6.07
N ILE A 155 -10.88 -7.61 5.55
CA ILE A 155 -11.02 -8.08 4.16
C ILE A 155 -11.80 -9.40 4.05
N SER A 156 -12.38 -9.88 5.16
CA SER A 156 -13.09 -11.18 5.22
C SER A 156 -14.32 -11.23 4.33
N THR A 157 -14.98 -10.10 4.13
CA THR A 157 -16.20 -9.97 3.35
C THR A 157 -15.97 -9.64 1.87
N LEU A 158 -14.73 -9.37 1.46
CA LEU A 158 -14.42 -8.99 0.08
C LEU A 158 -14.71 -10.14 -0.90
N LYS A 159 -15.39 -9.80 -1.99
CA LYS A 159 -15.67 -10.68 -3.13
C LYS A 159 -14.76 -10.29 -4.29
N GLN A 160 -14.45 -11.25 -5.15
CA GLN A 160 -13.65 -10.99 -6.35
C GLN A 160 -14.29 -9.87 -7.19
N GLY A 161 -13.49 -8.88 -7.54
CA GLY A 161 -13.92 -7.69 -8.25
C GLY A 161 -14.21 -6.48 -7.36
N ASP A 162 -14.42 -6.68 -6.05
CA ASP A 162 -14.65 -5.57 -5.13
C ASP A 162 -13.47 -4.62 -5.11
N LYS A 163 -13.78 -3.34 -4.90
CA LYS A 163 -12.81 -2.26 -4.88
C LYS A 163 -12.97 -1.42 -3.63
N PHE A 164 -11.85 -0.94 -3.11
CA PHE A 164 -11.83 0.08 -2.08
C PHE A 164 -10.85 1.19 -2.45
N ASN A 165 -11.05 2.36 -1.87
CA ASN A 165 -10.27 3.54 -2.17
C ASN A 165 -9.67 4.13 -0.91
N MET A 166 -8.46 4.65 -1.02
CA MET A 166 -7.80 5.46 0.00
C MET A 166 -7.27 6.74 -0.63
N ASP A 167 -7.38 7.85 0.09
CA ASP A 167 -6.71 9.08 -0.33
C ASP A 167 -5.28 9.07 0.20
N TYR A 168 -4.31 9.34 -0.67
CA TYR A 168 -2.91 9.38 -0.28
C TYR A 168 -2.18 10.56 -0.92
N PHE A 169 -1.21 11.10 -0.19
CA PHE A 169 -0.33 12.13 -0.70
C PHE A 169 0.82 11.48 -1.49
N LEU A 170 0.94 11.82 -2.75
CA LEU A 170 2.00 11.33 -3.63
C LEU A 170 2.53 12.47 -4.50
N GLY A 171 3.84 12.64 -4.50
CA GLY A 171 4.46 13.68 -5.30
C GLY A 171 4.07 15.06 -4.82
N ASP A 172 3.20 15.74 -5.55
CA ASP A 172 2.85 17.12 -5.32
C ASP A 172 1.35 17.33 -5.01
N GLY A 173 0.65 16.26 -4.56
CA GLY A 173 -0.78 16.36 -4.27
C GLY A 173 -1.42 15.12 -3.69
N ILE A 174 -2.73 15.22 -3.46
CA ILE A 174 -3.55 14.12 -2.97
C ILE A 174 -4.17 13.41 -4.17
N SER A 175 -4.01 12.11 -4.20
CA SER A 175 -4.55 11.20 -5.22
C SER A 175 -5.37 10.09 -4.58
N LYS A 176 -6.25 9.46 -5.36
CA LYS A 176 -6.96 8.26 -4.94
C LYS A 176 -6.16 7.02 -5.32
N LEU A 177 -5.93 6.15 -4.35
CA LEU A 177 -5.44 4.80 -4.55
C LEU A 177 -6.65 3.87 -4.57
N GLU A 178 -7.05 3.41 -5.76
CA GLU A 178 -8.03 2.35 -5.89
C GLU A 178 -7.33 1.00 -5.78
N VAL A 179 -7.86 0.10 -4.97
CA VAL A 179 -7.34 -1.26 -4.81
C VAL A 179 -8.45 -2.25 -5.11
N GLN A 180 -8.25 -3.10 -6.11
CA GLN A 180 -9.19 -4.16 -6.48
C GLN A 180 -8.77 -5.49 -5.87
N PHE A 181 -9.70 -6.21 -5.24
CA PHE A 181 -9.51 -7.61 -4.88
C PHE A 181 -9.66 -8.49 -6.11
N VAL A 182 -8.58 -9.20 -6.48
CA VAL A 182 -8.54 -10.03 -7.71
C VAL A 182 -8.90 -11.48 -7.40
N GLY A 183 -8.52 -12.01 -6.25
CA GLY A 183 -8.78 -13.39 -5.87
C GLY A 183 -7.78 -13.94 -4.86
N ARG A 184 -7.79 -15.26 -4.68
CA ARG A 184 -6.85 -15.99 -3.82
C ARG A 184 -6.10 -17.04 -4.64
N GLU A 185 -4.81 -17.16 -4.39
CA GLU A 185 -3.97 -18.16 -5.06
C GLU A 185 -2.77 -18.57 -4.19
N ARG A 186 -2.16 -19.71 -4.50
CA ARG A 186 -0.93 -20.16 -3.83
C ARG A 186 0.29 -19.62 -4.55
N ILE A 187 1.21 -19.04 -3.79
CA ILE A 187 2.47 -18.49 -4.31
C ILE A 187 3.64 -19.24 -3.70
N LYS A 188 4.46 -19.83 -4.56
CA LYS A 188 5.74 -20.43 -4.18
C LYS A 188 6.83 -19.39 -4.20
N THR A 189 7.58 -19.27 -3.11
CA THR A 189 8.73 -18.37 -2.93
C THR A 189 9.94 -19.14 -2.45
N ALA A 190 11.08 -18.47 -2.29
CA ALA A 190 12.26 -19.06 -1.68
C ALA A 190 12.07 -19.44 -0.19
N LEU A 191 11.11 -18.78 0.51
CA LEU A 191 10.80 -19.05 1.91
C LEU A 191 9.81 -20.21 2.10
N GLY A 192 9.15 -20.65 1.02
CA GLY A 192 8.13 -21.69 1.04
C GLY A 192 6.90 -21.30 0.21
N THR A 193 5.81 -22.04 0.42
CA THR A 193 4.54 -21.81 -0.26
C THR A 193 3.57 -21.08 0.69
N PHE A 194 2.87 -20.07 0.18
CA PHE A 194 1.91 -19.29 0.92
C PHE A 194 0.54 -19.33 0.24
N ASN A 195 -0.53 -19.40 1.03
CA ASN A 195 -1.83 -18.97 0.56
C ASN A 195 -1.83 -17.44 0.53
N CYS A 196 -2.24 -16.86 -0.58
CA CYS A 196 -2.18 -15.42 -0.79
C CYS A 196 -3.50 -14.86 -1.27
N ILE A 197 -3.75 -13.63 -0.85
CA ILE A 197 -4.77 -12.75 -1.41
C ILE A 197 -4.07 -11.87 -2.45
N LYS A 198 -4.64 -11.81 -3.65
CA LYS A 198 -4.15 -11.01 -4.75
C LYS A 198 -4.96 -9.73 -4.88
N PHE A 199 -4.26 -8.61 -4.85
CA PHE A 199 -4.81 -7.29 -5.10
C PHE A 199 -4.20 -6.66 -6.35
N SER A 200 -4.95 -5.73 -6.95
CA SER A 200 -4.48 -4.87 -8.03
C SER A 200 -4.68 -3.40 -7.64
N PRO A 201 -3.67 -2.77 -7.01
CA PRO A 201 -3.68 -1.33 -6.77
C PRO A 201 -3.56 -0.55 -8.08
N SER A 202 -4.26 0.59 -8.16
CA SER A 202 -4.10 1.52 -9.28
C SER A 202 -2.71 2.15 -9.27
N ILE A 203 -2.19 2.44 -10.46
CA ILE A 203 -0.88 3.09 -10.66
C ILE A 203 -1.11 4.50 -11.19
N GLN A 204 -0.35 5.46 -10.67
CA GLN A 204 -0.27 6.79 -11.27
C GLN A 204 0.73 6.75 -12.43
N PRO A 205 0.32 7.07 -13.66
CA PRO A 205 1.23 7.19 -14.79
C PRO A 205 2.32 8.22 -14.54
N GLY A 206 3.52 7.96 -15.03
CA GLY A 206 4.65 8.87 -14.80
C GLY A 206 5.94 8.40 -15.44
N ARG A 207 7.07 8.76 -14.83
CA ARG A 207 8.42 8.46 -15.36
C ARG A 207 8.69 6.97 -15.59
N ILE A 208 8.06 6.08 -14.82
CA ILE A 208 8.36 4.64 -14.79
C ILE A 208 7.17 3.84 -15.31
N PHE A 209 5.94 4.34 -15.09
CA PHE A 209 4.72 3.60 -15.37
C PHE A 209 3.98 4.18 -16.57
N ARG A 210 3.50 3.30 -17.44
CA ARG A 210 2.56 3.65 -18.51
C ARG A 210 1.16 3.83 -17.93
N LYS A 211 0.27 4.44 -18.71
CA LYS A 211 -1.13 4.64 -18.34
C LYS A 211 -1.87 3.30 -18.13
N ASP A 212 -1.47 2.27 -18.84
CA ASP A 212 -2.04 0.91 -18.85
C ASP A 212 -1.22 -0.09 -18.02
N SER A 213 -0.16 0.34 -17.34
CA SER A 213 0.65 -0.52 -16.47
C SER A 213 -0.19 -1.19 -15.40
N LYS A 214 0.06 -2.48 -15.17
CA LYS A 214 -0.62 -3.26 -14.15
C LYS A 214 0.32 -3.52 -12.98
N LEU A 215 -0.24 -3.41 -11.79
CA LEU A 215 0.41 -3.81 -10.54
C LEU A 215 -0.42 -4.92 -9.90
N TYR A 216 0.21 -6.02 -9.57
CA TYR A 216 -0.36 -7.08 -8.76
C TYR A 216 0.43 -7.23 -7.47
N LEU A 217 -0.28 -7.36 -6.36
CA LEU A 217 0.29 -7.54 -5.04
C LEU A 217 -0.30 -8.81 -4.42
N TRP A 218 0.55 -9.73 -3.99
CA TRP A 218 0.18 -10.95 -3.27
C TRP A 218 0.58 -10.80 -1.81
N ILE A 219 -0.40 -10.76 -0.93
CA ILE A 219 -0.21 -10.72 0.51
C ILE A 219 -0.58 -12.07 1.12
N THR A 220 0.04 -12.46 2.22
CA THR A 220 -0.31 -13.70 2.91
C THR A 220 -1.77 -13.66 3.38
N ASP A 221 -2.50 -14.75 3.17
CA ASP A 221 -3.86 -14.96 3.70
C ASP A 221 -3.78 -15.54 5.12
N ASP A 222 -3.10 -14.80 5.99
CA ASP A 222 -2.88 -15.11 7.40
C ASP A 222 -3.04 -13.84 8.26
N ALA A 223 -2.80 -13.97 9.56
CA ALA A 223 -2.96 -12.88 10.51
C ALA A 223 -1.91 -11.73 10.32
N ASN A 224 -0.79 -11.97 9.65
CA ASN A 224 0.24 -10.95 9.38
C ASN A 224 -0.05 -10.11 8.14
N ARG A 225 -0.69 -10.68 7.10
CA ARG A 225 -1.03 -10.00 5.84
C ARG A 225 0.15 -9.25 5.22
N ILE A 226 1.29 -9.93 5.09
CA ILE A 226 2.51 -9.34 4.53
C ILE A 226 2.63 -9.61 3.02
N PRO A 227 3.17 -8.69 2.22
CA PRO A 227 3.44 -8.93 0.81
C PRO A 227 4.52 -9.99 0.65
N VAL A 228 4.24 -11.04 -0.08
CA VAL A 228 5.24 -12.04 -0.46
C VAL A 228 5.74 -11.84 -1.87
N LYS A 229 4.91 -11.19 -2.71
CA LYS A 229 5.25 -10.88 -4.10
C LYS A 229 4.50 -9.63 -4.56
N ALA A 230 5.16 -8.79 -5.35
CA ALA A 230 4.50 -7.80 -6.19
C ALA A 230 5.06 -7.92 -7.61
N HIS A 231 4.22 -7.65 -8.61
CA HIS A 231 4.62 -7.62 -10.02
C HIS A 231 4.06 -6.36 -10.65
N VAL A 232 4.93 -5.54 -11.20
CA VAL A 232 4.57 -4.27 -11.81
C VAL A 232 5.15 -4.15 -13.21
N GLU A 233 4.29 -3.83 -14.17
CA GLU A 233 4.69 -3.46 -15.52
C GLU A 233 5.27 -2.05 -15.51
N ILE A 234 6.42 -1.88 -16.15
CA ILE A 234 7.09 -0.58 -16.32
C ILE A 234 7.18 -0.24 -17.80
N LEU A 235 7.76 0.91 -18.16
CA LEU A 235 7.87 1.35 -19.55
C LEU A 235 8.49 0.28 -20.45
N VAL A 236 9.49 -0.45 -19.98
CA VAL A 236 10.11 -1.57 -20.68
C VAL A 236 10.15 -2.76 -19.73
N GLY A 237 9.38 -3.82 -20.04
CA GLY A 237 9.33 -5.05 -19.26
C GLY A 237 8.55 -4.92 -17.96
N ALA A 238 8.98 -5.66 -16.95
CA ALA A 238 8.34 -5.69 -15.63
C ALA A 238 9.37 -5.89 -14.51
N VAL A 239 9.02 -5.42 -13.32
CA VAL A 239 9.77 -5.66 -12.08
C VAL A 239 8.95 -6.54 -11.15
N THR A 240 9.59 -7.51 -10.54
CA THR A 240 9.00 -8.37 -9.52
C THR A 240 9.71 -8.14 -8.18
N LEU A 241 8.93 -7.80 -7.16
CA LEU A 241 9.34 -7.77 -5.77
C LEU A 241 9.05 -9.14 -5.15
N GLU A 242 10.01 -9.72 -4.42
CA GLU A 242 9.87 -11.00 -3.72
C GLU A 242 10.34 -10.86 -2.28
N LEU A 243 9.56 -11.40 -1.33
CA LEU A 243 9.95 -11.47 0.07
C LEU A 243 11.18 -12.37 0.24
N LYS A 244 12.23 -11.82 0.88
CA LYS A 244 13.51 -12.49 1.15
C LYS A 244 13.61 -12.95 2.59
N ALA A 245 13.10 -12.15 3.52
CA ALA A 245 13.07 -12.45 4.95
C ALA A 245 11.94 -11.68 5.63
N ALA A 246 11.42 -12.21 6.72
CA ALA A 246 10.39 -11.60 7.56
C ALA A 246 10.69 -11.92 9.02
N ASP A 247 11.12 -10.92 9.77
CA ASP A 247 11.52 -11.03 11.16
C ASP A 247 10.62 -10.17 12.05
N GLY A 248 10.53 -10.48 13.33
CA GLY A 248 9.80 -9.70 14.32
C GLY A 248 8.28 -9.62 14.10
N LEU A 249 7.70 -10.53 13.34
CA LEU A 249 6.27 -10.59 13.04
C LEU A 249 5.43 -10.68 14.33
N LYS A 250 4.21 -10.13 14.29
CA LYS A 250 3.25 -10.24 15.40
C LYS A 250 2.74 -11.67 15.57
N TYR A 251 2.54 -12.39 14.46
CA TYR A 251 2.05 -13.76 14.42
C TYR A 251 3.03 -14.68 13.69
N PRO A 252 2.96 -16.01 13.87
CA PRO A 252 3.74 -16.95 13.08
C PRO A 252 3.48 -16.79 11.58
N LEU A 253 4.52 -17.01 10.76
CA LEU A 253 4.41 -16.94 9.31
C LEU A 253 3.60 -18.14 8.77
N GLY A 254 2.54 -17.87 8.03
CA GLY A 254 1.58 -18.86 7.52
C GLY A 254 2.09 -19.63 6.30
N LEU A 255 3.09 -20.51 6.48
CA LEU A 255 3.54 -21.42 5.44
C LEU A 255 2.56 -22.57 5.23
N VAL A 256 2.28 -22.91 3.97
CA VAL A 256 1.55 -24.11 3.61
C VAL A 256 2.48 -25.32 3.76
N LYS A 257 2.05 -26.30 4.55
CA LYS A 257 2.76 -27.56 4.71
C LYS A 257 2.62 -28.45 3.48
#